data_f1351fd0f504e965bccc282d31772415
#
_entry.id   f1351fd0f504e965bccc282d31772415
#
_cell.length_a   1.000
_cell.length_b   1.000
_cell.length_c   1.000
_cell.angle_alpha   90.00
_cell.angle_beta   90.00
_cell.angle_gamma   90.00
#
_symmetry.space_group_name_H-M   'P 1'
#
loop_
_entity.id
_entity.type
_entity.pdbx_description
1 polymer ?
#
loop_
_entity_poly.entity_id
_entity_poly.type
_entity_poly.pdbx_seq_one_letter_code
_entity_poly.pdbx_strand_id
1 'polypeptide(L)'
;MHFEDVKIGDEFDGTVRNVVDFGAFVDCGVKYDGLVHISKMSEQRVNHPSDILGVGDTVHVYVIDIDYDKHKMALSMVKNKQ
;
A
#
# COMPACT_ATOMS: atom_id res chain seq x y z
N MET A 1 -13.99 -3.89 -8.86
CA MET A 1 -12.94 -4.92 -8.72
C MET A 1 -13.11 -5.62 -7.38
N HIS A 2 -12.96 -6.93 -7.35
CA HIS A 2 -13.05 -7.72 -6.14
C HIS A 2 -11.67 -8.07 -5.61
N PHE A 3 -11.55 -8.18 -4.28
CA PHE A 3 -10.28 -8.52 -3.64
C PHE A 3 -9.70 -9.85 -4.18
N GLU A 4 -10.56 -10.82 -4.47
CA GLU A 4 -10.14 -12.12 -5.00
C GLU A 4 -9.48 -12.02 -6.38
N ASP A 5 -9.73 -10.93 -7.10
CA ASP A 5 -9.16 -10.72 -8.43
C ASP A 5 -7.80 -10.01 -8.38
N VAL A 6 -7.42 -9.52 -7.21
CA VAL A 6 -6.12 -8.84 -7.04
C VAL A 6 -5.01 -9.87 -6.96
N LYS A 7 -3.90 -9.60 -7.66
CA LYS A 7 -2.76 -10.50 -7.73
C LYS A 7 -1.47 -9.75 -7.42
N ILE A 8 -0.47 -10.50 -6.97
CA ILE A 8 0.87 -9.95 -6.77
C ILE A 8 1.38 -9.41 -8.11
N GLY A 9 1.88 -8.17 -8.08
CA GLY A 9 2.34 -7.47 -9.28
C GLY A 9 1.33 -6.50 -9.86
N ASP A 10 0.09 -6.52 -9.39
CA ASP A 10 -0.92 -5.55 -9.80
C ASP A 10 -0.54 -4.15 -9.30
N GLU A 11 -0.96 -3.14 -10.04
CA GLU A 11 -0.70 -1.74 -9.72
C GLU A 11 -2.00 -0.98 -9.60
N PHE A 12 -2.07 -0.08 -8.63
CA PHE A 12 -3.26 0.73 -8.38
C PHE A 12 -2.88 2.15 -8.02
N ASP A 13 -3.74 3.10 -8.39
CA ASP A 13 -3.74 4.43 -7.80
C ASP A 13 -4.71 4.39 -6.63
N GLY A 14 -4.19 4.53 -5.42
CA GLY A 14 -4.97 4.44 -4.21
C GLY A 14 -5.01 5.75 -3.43
N THR A 15 -5.95 5.83 -2.51
CA THR A 15 -6.08 6.96 -1.60
C THR A 15 -5.67 6.55 -0.20
N VAL A 16 -4.80 7.34 0.42
CA VAL A 16 -4.35 7.09 1.80
C VAL A 16 -5.54 7.30 2.75
N ARG A 17 -5.90 6.25 3.48
CA ARG A 17 -7.01 6.28 4.42
C ARG A 17 -6.57 6.54 5.85
N ASN A 18 -5.39 6.05 6.21
CA ASN A 18 -4.86 6.24 7.56
C ASN A 18 -3.34 6.11 7.52
N VAL A 19 -2.69 6.84 8.39
CA VAL A 19 -1.23 6.81 8.54
C VAL A 19 -0.92 6.40 9.97
N VAL A 20 -0.12 5.34 10.12
CA VAL A 20 0.27 4.78 11.42
C VAL A 20 1.79 4.72 11.52
N ASP A 21 2.33 4.39 12.70
CA ASP A 21 3.78 4.43 12.94
C ASP A 21 4.56 3.49 12.01
N PHE A 22 3.97 2.37 11.63
CA PHE A 22 4.64 1.35 10.82
C PHE A 22 4.30 1.42 9.34
N GLY A 23 3.43 2.33 8.93
CA GLY A 23 3.06 2.46 7.52
C GLY A 23 1.79 3.24 7.31
N ALA A 24 1.13 2.97 6.19
CA ALA A 24 -0.12 3.62 5.84
C ALA A 24 -1.09 2.63 5.21
N PHE A 25 -2.38 2.81 5.49
CA PHE A 25 -3.44 2.05 4.86
C PHE A 25 -3.96 2.81 3.65
N VAL A 26 -4.05 2.11 2.53
CA VAL A 26 -4.41 2.70 1.23
C VAL A 26 -5.62 1.97 0.67
N ASP A 27 -6.61 2.75 0.23
CA ASP A 27 -7.79 2.22 -0.46
C ASP A 27 -7.49 2.13 -1.96
N CYS A 28 -7.43 0.91 -2.45
CA CYS A 28 -7.16 0.63 -3.88
C CYS A 28 -8.42 0.39 -4.69
N GLY A 29 -9.59 0.71 -4.16
CA GLY A 29 -10.86 0.49 -4.85
C GLY A 29 -11.46 -0.89 -4.68
N VAL A 30 -10.82 -1.74 -3.85
CA VAL A 30 -11.38 -3.04 -3.45
C VAL A 30 -11.93 -2.94 -2.03
N LYS A 31 -12.66 -3.95 -1.59
CA LYS A 31 -13.35 -3.94 -0.30
C LYS A 31 -12.39 -3.74 0.89
N TYR A 32 -11.17 -4.22 0.78
CA TYR A 32 -10.19 -4.21 1.87
C TYR A 32 -9.04 -3.27 1.55
N ASP A 33 -8.58 -2.51 2.55
CA ASP A 33 -7.43 -1.62 2.39
C ASP A 33 -6.14 -2.43 2.38
N GLY A 34 -5.15 -1.95 1.62
CA GLY A 34 -3.81 -2.51 1.64
C GLY A 34 -2.91 -1.71 2.56
N LEU A 35 -1.87 -2.36 3.09
CA LEU A 35 -0.87 -1.71 3.93
C LEU A 35 0.41 -1.48 3.15
N VAL A 36 0.86 -0.22 3.14
CA VAL A 36 2.20 0.15 2.67
C VAL A 36 3.08 0.26 3.90
N HIS A 37 3.99 -0.71 4.10
CA HIS A 37 4.92 -0.67 5.23
C HIS A 37 5.90 0.48 5.05
N ILE A 38 6.38 1.05 6.17
CA ILE A 38 7.30 2.18 6.14
C ILE A 38 8.54 1.92 5.28
N SER A 39 9.05 0.69 5.29
CA SER A 39 10.21 0.30 4.47
C SER A 39 9.91 0.25 2.98
N LYS A 40 8.63 0.30 2.59
CA LYS A 40 8.18 0.24 1.20
C LYS A 40 7.62 1.56 0.68
N MET A 41 7.75 2.63 1.45
CA MET A 41 7.26 3.96 1.05
C MET A 41 8.26 4.73 0.22
N SER A 42 9.55 4.50 0.42
CA SER A 42 10.61 5.19 -0.28
C SER A 42 11.86 4.32 -0.32
N GLU A 43 12.69 4.53 -1.33
CA GLU A 43 14.01 3.90 -1.41
C GLU A 43 14.94 4.46 -0.35
N GLN A 44 14.64 5.66 0.15
CA GLN A 44 15.41 6.31 1.21
C GLN A 44 14.80 6.01 2.57
N ARG A 45 15.57 6.21 3.61
CA ARG A 45 15.11 6.00 4.97
C ARG A 45 13.98 6.97 5.32
N VAL A 46 12.90 6.45 5.86
CA VAL A 46 11.74 7.22 6.32
C VAL A 46 11.66 7.10 7.83
N ASN A 47 11.64 8.23 8.53
CA ASN A 47 11.56 8.26 10.00
C ASN A 47 10.12 7.98 10.47
N HIS A 48 9.14 8.59 9.79
CA HIS A 48 7.73 8.36 10.09
C HIS A 48 6.93 8.44 8.80
N PRO A 49 5.90 7.58 8.63
CA PRO A 49 5.10 7.59 7.40
C PRO A 49 4.46 8.94 7.09
N SER A 50 4.09 9.72 8.10
CA SER A 50 3.49 11.03 7.90
C SER A 50 4.44 12.05 7.28
N ASP A 51 5.74 11.77 7.25
CA ASP A 51 6.71 12.63 6.56
C ASP A 51 6.56 12.56 5.05
N ILE A 52 5.96 11.48 4.54
CA ILE A 52 5.81 11.24 3.11
C ILE A 52 4.35 11.35 2.67
N LEU A 53 3.43 10.84 3.50
CA LEU A 53 2.02 10.72 3.15
C LEU A 53 1.14 11.45 4.14
N GLY A 54 0.00 11.92 3.64
CA GLY A 54 -1.10 12.42 4.47
C GLY A 54 -2.39 11.72 4.10
N VAL A 55 -3.33 11.66 5.03
CA VAL A 55 -4.66 11.11 4.77
C VAL A 55 -5.31 11.90 3.63
N GLY A 56 -5.85 11.17 2.66
CA GLY A 56 -6.45 11.78 1.47
C GLY A 56 -5.53 11.90 0.27
N ASP A 57 -4.23 11.65 0.45
CA ASP A 57 -3.29 11.68 -0.66
C ASP A 57 -3.55 10.53 -1.63
N THR A 58 -3.36 10.80 -2.92
CA THR A 58 -3.39 9.76 -3.95
C THR A 58 -1.98 9.27 -4.19
N VAL A 59 -1.79 7.95 -4.13
CA VAL A 59 -0.49 7.32 -4.29
C VAL A 59 -0.59 6.16 -5.28
N HIS A 60 0.47 5.91 -6.02
CA HIS A 60 0.56 4.75 -6.90
C HIS A 60 1.25 3.63 -6.15
N VAL A 61 0.61 2.46 -6.09
CA VAL A 61 1.08 1.33 -5.29
C VAL A 61 1.15 0.06 -6.12
N TYR A 62 2.01 -0.85 -5.70
CA TYR A 62 2.20 -2.17 -6.28
C TYR A 62 1.87 -3.23 -5.25
N VAL A 63 1.14 -4.27 -5.65
CA VAL A 63 0.83 -5.39 -4.75
C VAL A 63 2.06 -6.30 -4.68
N ILE A 64 2.63 -6.44 -3.48
CA ILE A 64 3.82 -7.26 -3.26
C ILE A 64 3.53 -8.55 -2.51
N ASP A 65 2.39 -8.60 -1.82
CA ASP A 65 1.95 -9.81 -1.13
C ASP A 65 0.45 -9.75 -0.90
N ILE A 66 -0.17 -10.92 -0.78
CA ILE A 66 -1.61 -11.00 -0.58
C ILE A 66 -1.92 -12.23 0.27
N ASP A 67 -2.82 -12.06 1.25
CA ASP A 67 -3.37 -13.14 2.05
C ASP A 67 -4.88 -13.15 1.84
N TYR A 68 -5.34 -14.04 0.97
CA TYR A 68 -6.76 -14.12 0.63
C TYR A 68 -7.62 -14.59 1.79
N ASP A 69 -7.07 -15.42 2.67
CA ASP A 69 -7.80 -15.94 3.83
C ASP A 69 -8.04 -14.87 4.87
N LYS A 70 -7.08 -14.02 5.11
CA LYS A 70 -7.16 -12.94 6.10
C LYS A 70 -7.63 -11.62 5.52
N HIS A 71 -7.85 -11.57 4.20
CA HIS A 71 -8.26 -10.36 3.48
C HIS A 71 -7.27 -9.21 3.69
N LYS A 72 -5.98 -9.52 3.57
CA LYS A 72 -4.91 -8.55 3.74
C LYS A 72 -4.04 -8.52 2.49
N MET A 73 -3.55 -7.34 2.15
CA MET A 73 -2.54 -7.23 1.10
C MET A 73 -1.47 -6.24 1.52
N ALA A 74 -0.25 -6.54 1.12
CA ALA A 74 0.91 -5.68 1.33
C ALA A 74 1.20 -4.95 0.04
N LEU A 75 1.41 -3.64 0.16
CA LEU A 75 1.64 -2.76 -0.96
C LEU A 75 3.02 -2.11 -0.85
N SER A 76 3.54 -1.68 -2.00
CA SER A 76 4.79 -0.93 -2.06
C SER A 76 4.57 0.31 -2.92
N MET A 77 5.14 1.43 -2.49
CA MET A 77 5.21 2.64 -3.31
C MET A 77 6.51 2.68 -4.11
N VAL A 78 7.42 1.78 -3.81
CA VAL A 78 8.71 1.68 -4.49
C VAL A 78 8.63 0.55 -5.50
N LYS A 79 8.91 0.85 -6.76
CA LYS A 79 8.94 -0.17 -7.80
C LYS A 79 10.04 -1.17 -7.50
N ASN A 80 9.67 -2.45 -7.47
CA ASN A 80 10.62 -3.51 -7.20
C ASN A 80 11.55 -3.67 -8.40
N LYS A 81 12.84 -3.41 -8.19
CA LYS A 81 13.87 -3.60 -9.22
C LYS A 81 14.40 -5.02 -9.10
N GLN A 82 14.17 -5.77 -10.12
CA GLN A 82 14.67 -7.14 -10.19
C GLN A 82 15.72 -7.22 -11.26
#